data_120a0a3e907db65e638c29482383c2ff
#
_entry.id   120a0a3e907db65e638c29482383c2ff
#
_cell.length_a   1.000
_cell.length_b   1.000
_cell.length_c   1.000
_cell.angle_alpha   90.00
_cell.angle_beta   90.00
_cell.angle_gamma   90.00
#
_symmetry.space_group_name_H-M   'P 1'
#
loop_
_entity.id
_entity.type
_entity.pdbx_description
1 polymer ?
#
loop_
_entity_poly.entity_id
_entity_poly.type
_entity_poly.pdbx_seq_one_letter_code
_entity_poly.pdbx_strand_id
1 'polypeptide(L)'
;MAQIRPFRAYRPCQGMEERIAALPYDVYNRAEACEVVKKNPESFLAVDRAETQFGEEVDTYADCVYEKADQLLREKIQEGKFVQDPTPCFYLYELTMDGHSQTGVVGCASIDDYRNNVIKKHENTRADKEEDRIRHVDTCSMQTGPIFLAYRAKEDLKEKIGELKKHAPVYDFVSEDGIGHRVWVIDNDADVAMIEESFGKIPAIYIADGHHRCASAVKVGLKRREQYPDYTGEEEFNYFLSVIFPDEELRILDYNRVVKDLNGMDAATFLTSIEESFAVEKKGQAPYRPTEKGMFGMYLEDEWYSLSAKKEIKSEDAVEGLDVSLLQNYLLDPILGIIDPKTDKRIDFVGGIRGLGELERRVHTDMKVAFSMDPTSIAELFAVADAGRLMPPKSTWFEPKLRSGLFLHEIER
;
A
#
# COMPACT_ATOMS: atom_id res chain seq x y z
N MET A 1 -2.37 10.29 -21.28
CA MET A 1 -1.57 11.15 -20.44
C MET A 1 -2.31 11.31 -19.13
N ALA A 2 -1.61 11.35 -18.00
CA ALA A 2 -2.27 11.30 -16.71
C ALA A 2 -3.00 12.59 -16.36
N GLN A 3 -4.22 12.46 -15.85
CA GLN A 3 -5.04 13.59 -15.39
C GLN A 3 -5.10 13.56 -13.87
N ILE A 4 -4.41 14.53 -13.26
CA ILE A 4 -4.37 14.74 -11.81
C ILE A 4 -4.89 16.14 -11.55
N ARG A 5 -5.82 16.29 -10.60
CA ARG A 5 -6.45 17.58 -10.27
C ARG A 5 -6.23 18.02 -8.84
N PRO A 6 -6.17 19.33 -8.58
CA PRO A 6 -6.30 19.86 -7.24
C PRO A 6 -7.73 19.66 -6.73
N PHE A 7 -7.91 19.65 -5.42
CA PHE A 7 -9.21 19.44 -4.78
C PHE A 7 -9.28 20.20 -3.46
N ARG A 8 -10.49 20.34 -2.92
CA ARG A 8 -10.73 20.98 -1.63
C ARG A 8 -10.73 19.92 -0.53
N ALA A 9 -9.55 19.61 0.02
CA ALA A 9 -9.48 18.60 1.07
C ALA A 9 -10.17 19.07 2.35
N TYR A 10 -10.85 18.12 3.04
CA TYR A 10 -11.01 18.24 4.48
C TYR A 10 -9.72 17.73 5.13
N ARG A 11 -9.14 18.56 5.98
CA ARG A 11 -7.90 18.27 6.71
C ARG A 11 -8.09 18.46 8.21
N PRO A 12 -7.34 17.75 9.08
CA PRO A 12 -7.35 18.02 10.51
C PRO A 12 -7.16 19.51 10.82
N CYS A 13 -7.91 20.04 11.77
CA CYS A 13 -7.57 21.37 12.29
C CYS A 13 -6.19 21.33 12.97
N GLN A 14 -5.49 22.45 12.93
CA GLN A 14 -4.11 22.54 13.42
C GLN A 14 -3.99 22.05 14.88
N GLY A 15 -3.03 21.17 15.15
CA GLY A 15 -2.80 20.53 16.44
C GLY A 15 -3.59 19.25 16.67
N MET A 16 -4.41 18.80 15.70
CA MET A 16 -5.12 17.53 15.77
C MET A 16 -4.53 16.47 14.81
N GLU A 17 -3.64 16.85 13.91
CA GLU A 17 -3.10 16.00 12.84
C GLU A 17 -2.46 14.71 13.37
N GLU A 18 -1.63 14.80 14.40
CA GLU A 18 -0.97 13.62 15.02
C GLU A 18 -1.99 12.67 15.67
N ARG A 19 -3.04 13.23 16.30
CA ARG A 19 -4.07 12.43 16.98
C ARG A 19 -5.05 11.78 16.00
N ILE A 20 -5.30 12.43 14.88
CA ILE A 20 -6.26 11.96 13.86
C ILE A 20 -5.60 10.97 12.91
N ALA A 21 -4.37 11.25 12.44
CA ALA A 21 -3.68 10.42 11.48
C ALA A 21 -3.60 8.95 11.91
N ALA A 22 -4.09 8.05 11.07
CA ALA A 22 -4.15 6.62 11.37
C ALA A 22 -3.47 5.79 10.27
N LEU A 23 -2.90 4.64 10.65
CA LEU A 23 -2.49 3.64 9.67
C LEU A 23 -3.69 3.15 8.87
N PRO A 24 -3.50 2.65 7.63
CA PRO A 24 -4.58 2.14 6.81
C PRO A 24 -5.40 1.05 7.53
N TYR A 25 -6.68 0.99 7.22
CA TYR A 25 -7.68 0.12 7.86
C TYR A 25 -7.30 -1.37 7.88
N ASP A 26 -6.50 -1.84 6.91
CA ASP A 26 -6.12 -3.23 6.70
C ASP A 26 -4.84 -3.66 7.43
N VAL A 27 -4.19 -2.72 8.13
CA VAL A 27 -3.01 -3.01 8.98
C VAL A 27 -3.39 -3.76 10.25
N TYR A 28 -4.61 -3.55 10.76
CA TYR A 28 -5.08 -4.09 12.03
C TYR A 28 -6.16 -5.16 11.85
N ASN A 29 -6.14 -6.20 12.67
CA ASN A 29 -7.31 -7.02 12.90
C ASN A 29 -8.33 -6.27 13.80
N ARG A 30 -9.54 -6.83 13.99
CA ARG A 30 -10.61 -6.16 14.76
C ARG A 30 -10.20 -5.86 16.21
N ALA A 31 -9.58 -6.83 16.89
CA ALA A 31 -9.18 -6.66 18.30
C ALA A 31 -8.11 -5.57 18.43
N GLU A 32 -7.10 -5.58 17.58
CA GLU A 32 -6.06 -4.55 17.53
C GLU A 32 -6.66 -3.16 17.23
N ALA A 33 -7.58 -3.07 16.28
CA ALA A 33 -8.26 -1.81 15.96
C ALA A 33 -9.07 -1.27 17.15
N CYS A 34 -9.77 -2.13 17.90
CA CYS A 34 -10.48 -1.76 19.12
C CYS A 34 -9.53 -1.18 20.18
N GLU A 35 -8.35 -1.79 20.39
CA GLU A 35 -7.36 -1.28 21.34
C GLU A 35 -6.81 0.09 20.92
N VAL A 36 -6.52 0.28 19.64
CA VAL A 36 -6.05 1.58 19.11
C VAL A 36 -7.10 2.67 19.31
N VAL A 37 -8.36 2.40 18.95
CA VAL A 37 -9.46 3.37 19.10
C VAL A 37 -9.77 3.66 20.56
N LYS A 38 -9.71 2.66 21.45
CA LYS A 38 -9.87 2.83 22.89
C LYS A 38 -8.78 3.73 23.49
N LYS A 39 -7.53 3.55 23.05
CA LYS A 39 -6.38 4.37 23.49
C LYS A 39 -6.47 5.80 22.96
N ASN A 40 -6.88 5.96 21.69
CA ASN A 40 -7.01 7.25 21.03
C ASN A 40 -8.36 7.35 20.29
N PRO A 41 -9.45 7.83 20.94
CA PRO A 41 -10.77 7.98 20.33
C PRO A 41 -10.80 9.02 19.18
N GLU A 42 -9.80 9.88 19.07
CA GLU A 42 -9.69 10.83 17.96
C GLU A 42 -9.12 10.20 16.69
N SER A 43 -8.46 9.05 16.81
CA SER A 43 -7.88 8.34 15.67
C SER A 43 -8.91 8.16 14.55
N PHE A 44 -8.50 8.46 13.32
CA PHE A 44 -9.34 8.25 12.15
C PHE A 44 -9.69 6.77 11.93
N LEU A 45 -8.95 5.87 12.56
CA LEU A 45 -9.26 4.44 12.55
C LEU A 45 -10.69 4.15 13.08
N ALA A 46 -11.23 4.99 13.98
CA ALA A 46 -12.61 4.88 14.45
C ALA A 46 -13.64 5.06 13.32
N VAL A 47 -13.31 5.80 12.27
CA VAL A 47 -14.15 5.98 11.06
C VAL A 47 -13.88 4.84 10.07
N ASP A 48 -12.61 4.56 9.75
CA ASP A 48 -12.23 3.52 8.79
C ASP A 48 -12.60 2.10 9.24
N ARG A 49 -12.67 1.87 10.56
CA ARG A 49 -12.99 0.61 11.24
C ARG A 49 -14.11 0.84 12.27
N ALA A 50 -15.27 1.33 11.77
CA ALA A 50 -16.38 1.73 12.64
C ALA A 50 -17.02 0.56 13.42
N GLU A 51 -16.75 -0.71 13.06
CA GLU A 51 -17.13 -1.86 13.86
C GLU A 51 -16.47 -1.86 15.25
N THR A 52 -15.42 -1.07 15.47
CA THR A 52 -14.81 -0.85 16.80
C THR A 52 -15.76 -0.17 17.80
N GLN A 53 -16.86 0.42 17.31
CA GLN A 53 -17.88 1.05 18.13
C GLN A 53 -18.98 0.08 18.60
N PHE A 54 -18.90 -1.18 18.17
CA PHE A 54 -19.90 -2.21 18.45
C PHE A 54 -19.27 -3.39 19.19
N GLY A 55 -20.10 -4.18 19.88
CA GLY A 55 -19.68 -5.45 20.46
C GLY A 55 -19.35 -6.50 19.40
N GLU A 56 -18.72 -7.61 19.82
CA GLU A 56 -18.28 -8.68 18.92
C GLU A 56 -19.43 -9.38 18.17
N GLU A 57 -20.64 -9.26 18.67
CA GLU A 57 -21.88 -9.83 18.08
C GLU A 57 -22.28 -9.14 16.77
N VAL A 58 -21.81 -7.93 16.52
CA VAL A 58 -22.10 -7.20 15.27
C VAL A 58 -21.11 -7.59 14.19
N ASP A 59 -21.63 -8.04 13.05
CA ASP A 59 -20.82 -8.35 11.88
C ASP A 59 -20.06 -7.09 11.40
N THR A 60 -18.78 -7.25 11.12
CA THR A 60 -17.90 -6.16 10.63
C THR A 60 -18.45 -5.50 9.35
N TYR A 61 -19.21 -6.23 8.56
CA TYR A 61 -19.77 -5.78 7.29
C TYR A 61 -21.28 -5.50 7.35
N ALA A 62 -21.86 -5.33 8.54
CA ALA A 62 -23.25 -4.94 8.70
C ALA A 62 -23.50 -3.48 8.24
N ASP A 63 -24.70 -3.16 7.73
CA ASP A 63 -25.05 -1.82 7.26
C ASP A 63 -24.85 -0.75 8.34
N CYS A 64 -25.23 -1.05 9.57
CA CYS A 64 -25.07 -0.14 10.71
C CYS A 64 -23.61 0.28 10.98
N VAL A 65 -22.62 -0.52 10.54
CA VAL A 65 -21.20 -0.18 10.67
C VAL A 65 -20.84 0.96 9.71
N TYR A 66 -21.31 0.91 8.47
CA TYR A 66 -21.06 1.98 7.49
C TYR A 66 -21.84 3.26 7.82
N GLU A 67 -23.08 3.12 8.31
CA GLU A 67 -23.86 4.26 8.84
C GLU A 67 -23.15 4.93 10.02
N LYS A 68 -22.53 4.12 10.90
CA LYS A 68 -21.72 4.62 12.01
C LYS A 68 -20.45 5.34 11.55
N ALA A 69 -19.80 4.84 10.50
CA ALA A 69 -18.65 5.50 9.89
C ALA A 69 -19.01 6.92 9.39
N ASP A 70 -20.11 7.04 8.64
CA ASP A 70 -20.60 8.34 8.17
C ASP A 70 -20.98 9.26 9.35
N GLN A 71 -21.72 8.74 10.33
CA GLN A 71 -22.06 9.50 11.53
C GLN A 71 -20.81 10.08 12.22
N LEU A 72 -19.81 9.25 12.51
CA LEU A 72 -18.57 9.68 13.17
C LEU A 72 -17.79 10.71 12.33
N LEU A 73 -17.77 10.53 11.02
CA LEU A 73 -17.13 11.47 10.11
C LEU A 73 -17.82 12.83 10.12
N ARG A 74 -19.16 12.85 10.00
CA ARG A 74 -19.95 14.10 10.03
C ARG A 74 -19.85 14.80 11.40
N GLU A 75 -19.87 14.04 12.51
CA GLU A 75 -19.65 14.58 13.86
C GLU A 75 -18.30 15.27 13.97
N LYS A 76 -17.20 14.62 13.52
CA LYS A 76 -15.85 15.22 13.55
C LYS A 76 -15.75 16.50 12.70
N ILE A 77 -16.43 16.58 11.56
CA ILE A 77 -16.50 17.78 10.72
C ILE A 77 -17.30 18.89 11.44
N GLN A 78 -18.47 18.58 12.02
CA GLN A 78 -19.33 19.54 12.73
C GLN A 78 -18.65 20.08 13.99
N GLU A 79 -17.85 19.27 14.66
CA GLU A 79 -17.06 19.69 15.83
C GLU A 79 -15.83 20.55 15.45
N GLY A 80 -15.59 20.78 14.16
CA GLY A 80 -14.45 21.56 13.68
C GLY A 80 -13.10 20.86 13.78
N LYS A 81 -13.10 19.53 13.97
CA LYS A 81 -11.87 18.71 13.96
C LYS A 81 -11.28 18.58 12.55
N PHE A 82 -12.11 18.76 11.54
CA PHE A 82 -11.71 18.88 10.14
C PHE A 82 -12.15 20.23 9.58
N VAL A 83 -11.27 20.83 8.78
CA VAL A 83 -11.49 22.10 8.10
C VAL A 83 -11.35 21.88 6.60
N GLN A 84 -12.31 22.32 5.81
CA GLN A 84 -12.24 22.26 4.35
C GLN A 84 -11.46 23.45 3.81
N ASP A 85 -10.50 23.18 2.91
CA ASP A 85 -9.78 24.24 2.22
C ASP A 85 -10.73 25.09 1.35
N PRO A 86 -10.54 26.42 1.30
CA PRO A 86 -11.48 27.32 0.63
C PRO A 86 -11.47 27.19 -0.89
N THR A 87 -10.33 26.81 -1.46
CA THR A 87 -10.10 26.65 -2.91
C THR A 87 -9.49 25.29 -3.20
N PRO A 88 -9.63 24.76 -4.43
CA PRO A 88 -8.91 23.56 -4.83
C PRO A 88 -7.39 23.76 -4.75
N CYS A 89 -6.70 22.85 -4.07
CA CYS A 89 -5.26 22.87 -3.85
C CYS A 89 -4.64 21.52 -4.24
N PHE A 90 -3.35 21.53 -4.57
CA PHE A 90 -2.50 20.37 -4.37
C PHE A 90 -1.86 20.42 -2.99
N TYR A 91 -1.33 19.29 -2.55
CA TYR A 91 -0.54 19.24 -1.33
C TYR A 91 0.74 18.46 -1.58
N LEU A 92 1.79 18.78 -0.81
CA LEU A 92 2.92 17.87 -0.69
C LEU A 92 2.77 17.09 0.62
N TYR A 93 3.00 15.80 0.55
CA TYR A 93 3.05 14.95 1.72
C TYR A 93 4.38 14.22 1.74
N GLU A 94 5.21 14.56 2.73
CA GLU A 94 6.51 13.94 2.96
C GLU A 94 6.40 12.98 4.15
N LEU A 95 6.95 11.79 3.96
CA LEU A 95 7.15 10.80 5.00
C LEU A 95 8.64 10.53 5.17
N THR A 96 9.11 10.49 6.42
CA THR A 96 10.50 10.21 6.74
C THR A 96 10.60 8.98 7.65
N MET A 97 11.35 7.95 7.20
CA MET A 97 11.63 6.73 7.93
C MET A 97 13.12 6.43 7.87
N ASP A 98 13.76 6.21 9.03
CA ASP A 98 15.20 5.90 9.13
C ASP A 98 16.11 6.87 8.36
N GLY A 99 15.78 8.16 8.40
CA GLY A 99 16.54 9.22 7.73
C GLY A 99 16.33 9.31 6.21
N HIS A 100 15.48 8.44 5.63
CA HIS A 100 15.06 8.54 4.24
C HIS A 100 13.71 9.23 4.14
N SER A 101 13.62 10.26 3.30
CA SER A 101 12.37 10.99 3.04
C SER A 101 11.87 10.70 1.64
N GLN A 102 10.56 10.52 1.52
CA GLN A 102 9.85 10.44 0.25
C GLN A 102 8.73 11.48 0.24
N THR A 103 8.61 12.24 -0.84
CA THR A 103 7.65 13.33 -0.98
C THR A 103 6.74 13.10 -2.17
N GLY A 104 5.43 12.97 -1.93
CA GLY A 104 4.42 12.82 -2.96
C GLY A 104 3.56 14.06 -3.12
N VAL A 105 3.05 14.25 -4.33
CA VAL A 105 1.99 15.22 -4.62
C VAL A 105 0.65 14.58 -4.29
N VAL A 106 -0.13 15.24 -3.41
CA VAL A 106 -1.50 14.84 -3.09
C VAL A 106 -2.45 15.57 -4.02
N GLY A 107 -3.26 14.79 -4.72
CA GLY A 107 -4.27 15.28 -5.66
C GLY A 107 -5.25 14.19 -6.02
N CYS A 108 -6.20 14.49 -6.87
CA CYS A 108 -7.21 13.54 -7.30
C CYS A 108 -6.94 13.04 -8.72
N ALA A 109 -6.76 11.72 -8.86
CA ALA A 109 -6.49 11.04 -10.12
C ALA A 109 -7.79 10.62 -10.82
N SER A 110 -7.84 10.69 -12.14
CA SER A 110 -9.03 10.36 -12.93
C SER A 110 -9.37 8.86 -12.88
N ILE A 111 -10.67 8.53 -12.64
CA ILE A 111 -11.16 7.16 -12.76
C ILE A 111 -11.07 6.64 -14.20
N ASP A 112 -11.12 7.51 -15.20
CA ASP A 112 -10.99 7.12 -16.59
C ASP A 112 -9.55 6.74 -16.96
N ASP A 113 -8.55 7.36 -16.32
CA ASP A 113 -7.15 6.96 -16.48
C ASP A 113 -6.90 5.53 -15.96
N TYR A 114 -7.57 5.13 -14.89
CA TYR A 114 -7.55 3.73 -14.45
C TYR A 114 -8.20 2.80 -15.48
N ARG A 115 -9.36 3.16 -16.01
CA ARG A 115 -10.08 2.36 -17.01
C ARG A 115 -9.34 2.24 -18.33
N ASN A 116 -8.64 3.30 -18.74
CA ASN A 116 -7.87 3.39 -19.98
C ASN A 116 -6.42 2.91 -19.84
N ASN A 117 -6.07 2.32 -18.67
CA ASN A 117 -4.73 1.79 -18.38
C ASN A 117 -3.61 2.85 -18.46
N VAL A 118 -3.93 4.12 -18.24
CA VAL A 118 -2.97 5.18 -17.96
C VAL A 118 -2.46 5.01 -16.51
N ILE A 119 -3.37 4.70 -15.58
CA ILE A 119 -3.02 4.25 -14.23
C ILE A 119 -2.98 2.72 -14.26
N LYS A 120 -1.77 2.18 -14.14
CA LYS A 120 -1.48 0.76 -14.31
C LYS A 120 -1.48 0.03 -12.98
N LYS A 121 -2.00 -1.18 -12.99
CA LYS A 121 -2.02 -2.09 -11.83
C LYS A 121 -1.06 -3.26 -12.04
N HIS A 122 -0.58 -3.81 -10.94
CA HIS A 122 0.25 -5.00 -10.91
C HIS A 122 -0.29 -6.10 -9.99
N GLU A 123 -1.45 -5.88 -9.37
CA GLU A 123 -2.10 -6.86 -8.47
C GLU A 123 -3.61 -6.90 -8.72
N ASN A 124 -4.22 -8.09 -8.56
CA ASN A 124 -5.66 -8.26 -8.56
C ASN A 124 -6.26 -7.95 -7.20
N THR A 125 -7.44 -7.36 -7.20
CA THR A 125 -8.23 -7.12 -6.00
C THR A 125 -9.02 -8.37 -5.59
N ARG A 126 -9.36 -8.46 -4.31
CA ARG A 126 -10.28 -9.46 -3.76
C ARG A 126 -11.67 -8.84 -3.68
N ALA A 127 -12.68 -9.58 -4.16
CA ALA A 127 -14.05 -9.08 -4.25
C ALA A 127 -14.64 -8.68 -2.88
N ASP A 128 -14.36 -9.45 -1.81
CA ASP A 128 -14.82 -9.16 -0.44
C ASP A 128 -14.27 -7.84 0.11
N LYS A 129 -12.99 -7.57 -0.11
CA LYS A 129 -12.33 -6.33 0.33
C LYS A 129 -12.73 -5.13 -0.51
N GLU A 130 -12.97 -5.35 -1.78
CA GLU A 130 -13.42 -4.31 -2.69
C GLU A 130 -14.85 -3.88 -2.35
N GLU A 131 -15.76 -4.84 -2.11
CA GLU A 131 -17.14 -4.56 -1.70
C GLU A 131 -17.21 -3.77 -0.38
N ASP A 132 -16.40 -4.15 0.61
CA ASP A 132 -16.28 -3.43 1.87
C ASP A 132 -15.94 -1.94 1.63
N ARG A 133 -14.93 -1.67 0.81
CA ARG A 133 -14.52 -0.28 0.54
C ARG A 133 -15.51 0.48 -0.34
N ILE A 134 -16.19 -0.19 -1.29
CA ILE A 134 -17.29 0.42 -2.06
C ILE A 134 -18.36 0.92 -1.11
N ARG A 135 -18.84 0.07 -0.21
CA ARG A 135 -19.90 0.43 0.76
C ARG A 135 -19.46 1.58 1.67
N HIS A 136 -18.23 1.55 2.17
CA HIS A 136 -17.69 2.60 3.02
C HIS A 136 -17.65 3.96 2.29
N VAL A 137 -17.03 4.01 1.11
CA VAL A 137 -16.90 5.24 0.31
C VAL A 137 -18.26 5.77 -0.14
N ASP A 138 -19.15 4.88 -0.58
CA ASP A 138 -20.49 5.25 -1.06
C ASP A 138 -21.38 5.79 0.05
N THR A 139 -21.35 5.18 1.25
CA THR A 139 -22.13 5.63 2.40
C THR A 139 -21.61 6.97 2.94
N CYS A 140 -20.31 7.11 3.11
CA CYS A 140 -19.71 8.36 3.59
C CYS A 140 -19.71 9.48 2.53
N SER A 141 -19.94 9.17 1.24
CA SER A 141 -19.72 10.07 0.11
C SER A 141 -18.34 10.75 0.17
N MET A 142 -17.33 10.03 0.69
CA MET A 142 -16.00 10.57 0.95
C MET A 142 -14.93 9.49 0.84
N GLN A 143 -13.82 9.84 0.23
CA GLN A 143 -12.62 9.03 0.19
C GLN A 143 -11.71 9.43 1.35
N THR A 144 -11.41 8.48 2.23
CA THR A 144 -10.82 8.73 3.56
C THR A 144 -9.35 8.35 3.67
N GLY A 145 -8.87 7.52 2.76
CA GLY A 145 -7.48 7.08 2.71
C GLY A 145 -6.90 7.20 1.30
N PRO A 146 -5.78 7.90 1.15
CA PRO A 146 -5.20 8.13 -0.18
C PRO A 146 -4.68 6.82 -0.80
N ILE A 147 -4.76 6.75 -2.12
CA ILE A 147 -4.17 5.68 -2.92
C ILE A 147 -2.71 6.04 -3.19
N PHE A 148 -1.83 5.09 -2.99
CA PHE A 148 -0.40 5.26 -3.19
C PHE A 148 -0.05 5.00 -4.66
N LEU A 149 0.27 6.07 -5.38
CA LEU A 149 0.66 6.01 -6.78
C LEU A 149 2.14 6.34 -6.96
N ALA A 150 2.72 5.86 -8.05
CA ALA A 150 4.10 6.13 -8.42
C ALA A 150 4.19 6.58 -9.89
N TYR A 151 5.17 7.42 -10.22
CA TYR A 151 5.49 7.82 -11.58
C TYR A 151 7.01 7.80 -11.81
N ARG A 152 7.42 7.66 -13.07
CA ARG A 152 8.83 7.82 -13.42
C ARG A 152 9.24 9.28 -13.24
N ALA A 153 10.22 9.52 -12.40
CA ALA A 153 10.65 10.85 -11.98
C ALA A 153 10.82 11.83 -13.17
N LYS A 154 10.44 13.08 -12.92
CA LYS A 154 10.53 14.20 -13.86
C LYS A 154 11.26 15.35 -13.20
N GLU A 155 12.28 15.88 -13.88
CA GLU A 155 13.14 16.92 -13.32
C GLU A 155 12.35 18.21 -13.00
N ASP A 156 11.43 18.62 -13.86
CA ASP A 156 10.58 19.80 -13.65
C ASP A 156 9.73 19.70 -12.36
N LEU A 157 9.12 18.53 -12.10
CA LEU A 157 8.40 18.29 -10.86
C LEU A 157 9.33 18.23 -9.65
N LYS A 158 10.48 17.59 -9.78
CA LYS A 158 11.48 17.47 -8.72
C LYS A 158 11.99 18.85 -8.27
N GLU A 159 12.35 19.71 -9.22
CA GLU A 159 12.78 21.07 -8.94
C GLU A 159 11.67 21.87 -8.25
N LYS A 160 10.43 21.80 -8.77
CA LYS A 160 9.27 22.50 -8.20
C LYS A 160 8.95 22.02 -6.78
N ILE A 161 8.91 20.72 -6.54
CA ILE A 161 8.72 20.15 -5.21
C ILE A 161 9.81 20.63 -4.25
N GLY A 162 11.06 20.65 -4.71
CA GLY A 162 12.21 21.16 -3.95
C GLY A 162 12.09 22.66 -3.59
N GLU A 163 11.50 23.48 -4.47
CA GLU A 163 11.21 24.88 -4.19
C GLU A 163 10.10 25.03 -3.14
N LEU A 164 8.98 24.33 -3.33
CA LEU A 164 7.81 24.41 -2.45
C LEU A 164 8.14 23.96 -1.02
N LYS A 165 8.97 22.96 -0.85
CA LYS A 165 9.43 22.46 0.46
C LYS A 165 10.29 23.46 1.24
N LYS A 166 10.76 24.56 0.65
CA LYS A 166 11.47 25.63 1.38
C LYS A 166 10.51 26.47 2.24
N HIS A 167 9.22 26.42 1.97
CA HIS A 167 8.21 27.07 2.81
C HIS A 167 7.95 26.27 4.08
N ALA A 168 7.36 26.92 5.08
CA ALA A 168 6.96 26.24 6.30
C ALA A 168 5.82 25.24 6.00
N PRO A 169 5.89 24.00 6.47
CA PRO A 169 4.79 23.05 6.35
C PRO A 169 3.60 23.47 7.25
N VAL A 170 2.39 23.09 6.84
CA VAL A 170 1.19 23.25 7.68
C VAL A 170 1.10 22.19 8.77
N TYR A 171 1.67 21.01 8.54
CA TYR A 171 1.85 19.97 9.54
C TYR A 171 3.31 19.50 9.55
N ASP A 172 3.85 19.29 10.75
CA ASP A 172 5.17 18.70 10.99
C ASP A 172 5.12 17.93 12.31
N PHE A 173 4.99 16.61 12.26
CA PHE A 173 4.85 15.77 13.44
C PHE A 173 5.52 14.40 13.23
N VAL A 174 5.73 13.67 14.33
CA VAL A 174 6.24 12.30 14.32
C VAL A 174 5.20 11.39 14.97
N SER A 175 4.76 10.37 14.26
CA SER A 175 3.80 9.38 14.77
C SER A 175 4.45 8.38 15.74
N GLU A 176 3.63 7.62 16.50
CA GLU A 176 4.12 6.67 17.53
C GLU A 176 5.11 5.62 17.00
N ASP A 177 4.99 5.26 15.73
CA ASP A 177 5.90 4.33 15.04
C ASP A 177 7.20 4.98 14.54
N GLY A 178 7.45 6.24 14.92
CA GLY A 178 8.70 6.95 14.62
C GLY A 178 8.76 7.54 13.20
N ILE A 179 7.67 7.51 12.45
CA ILE A 179 7.61 8.09 11.11
C ILE A 179 7.37 9.60 11.20
N GLY A 180 8.22 10.37 10.54
CA GLY A 180 8.02 11.82 10.36
C GLY A 180 7.02 12.11 9.26
N HIS A 181 6.13 13.09 9.48
CA HIS A 181 5.10 13.52 8.56
C HIS A 181 5.15 15.03 8.39
N ARG A 182 5.27 15.49 7.14
CA ARG A 182 5.17 16.91 6.78
C ARG A 182 4.18 17.13 5.67
N VAL A 183 3.41 18.20 5.75
CA VAL A 183 2.41 18.58 4.74
C VAL A 183 2.56 20.03 4.38
N TRP A 184 2.52 20.34 3.09
CA TRP A 184 2.45 21.71 2.55
C TRP A 184 1.20 21.84 1.70
N VAL A 185 0.55 23.01 1.76
CA VAL A 185 -0.59 23.38 0.90
C VAL A 185 -0.04 24.15 -0.30
N ILE A 186 -0.50 23.80 -1.50
CA ILE A 186 -0.15 24.49 -2.75
C ILE A 186 -1.42 25.07 -3.32
N ASP A 187 -1.66 26.35 -3.02
CA ASP A 187 -2.85 27.12 -3.37
C ASP A 187 -2.55 28.28 -4.35
N ASN A 188 -1.30 28.48 -4.73
CA ASN A 188 -0.94 29.44 -5.73
C ASN A 188 -1.29 28.96 -7.13
N ASP A 189 -2.07 29.73 -7.88
CA ASP A 189 -2.59 29.37 -9.21
C ASP A 189 -1.47 28.97 -10.20
N ALA A 190 -0.32 29.64 -10.16
CA ALA A 190 0.79 29.34 -11.07
C ALA A 190 1.45 28.00 -10.74
N ASP A 191 1.60 27.67 -9.45
CA ASP A 191 2.16 26.39 -9.00
C ASP A 191 1.19 25.25 -9.26
N VAL A 192 -0.10 25.47 -9.01
CA VAL A 192 -1.18 24.52 -9.33
C VAL A 192 -1.16 24.18 -10.83
N ALA A 193 -1.21 25.20 -11.70
CA ALA A 193 -1.20 25.01 -13.14
C ALA A 193 0.07 24.29 -13.65
N MET A 194 1.23 24.62 -13.07
CA MET A 194 2.48 23.95 -13.42
C MET A 194 2.46 22.47 -13.07
N ILE A 195 1.94 22.10 -11.90
CA ILE A 195 1.83 20.69 -11.46
C ILE A 195 0.88 19.94 -12.37
N GLU A 196 -0.32 20.48 -12.67
CA GLU A 196 -1.28 19.86 -13.60
C GLU A 196 -0.66 19.64 -14.99
N GLU A 197 0.01 20.67 -15.54
CA GLU A 197 0.67 20.58 -16.84
C GLU A 197 1.75 19.49 -16.86
N SER A 198 2.57 19.42 -15.80
CA SER A 198 3.64 18.42 -15.70
C SER A 198 3.10 16.99 -15.61
N PHE A 199 2.08 16.73 -14.81
CA PHE A 199 1.40 15.43 -14.78
C PHE A 199 0.72 15.12 -16.13
N GLY A 200 0.14 16.12 -16.80
CA GLY A 200 -0.42 16.00 -18.14
C GLY A 200 0.57 15.51 -19.20
N LYS A 201 1.87 15.56 -18.96
CA LYS A 201 2.93 15.03 -19.85
C LYS A 201 3.39 13.62 -19.47
N ILE A 202 2.92 13.07 -18.34
CA ILE A 202 3.27 11.71 -17.88
C ILE A 202 2.41 10.68 -18.59
N PRO A 203 3.00 9.73 -19.32
CA PRO A 203 2.23 8.77 -20.12
C PRO A 203 1.60 7.65 -19.29
N ALA A 204 2.16 7.34 -18.13
CA ALA A 204 1.68 6.27 -17.25
C ALA A 204 2.01 6.57 -15.79
N ILE A 205 1.07 6.22 -14.91
CA ILE A 205 1.19 6.21 -13.46
C ILE A 205 0.94 4.77 -12.99
N TYR A 206 1.50 4.38 -11.85
CA TYR A 206 1.47 3.01 -11.36
C TYR A 206 0.89 2.98 -9.95
N ILE A 207 -0.02 2.05 -9.68
CA ILE A 207 -0.49 1.82 -8.32
C ILE A 207 0.64 1.12 -7.56
N ALA A 208 1.18 1.76 -6.53
CA ALA A 208 2.18 1.18 -5.65
C ALA A 208 1.49 0.38 -4.51
N ASP A 209 0.51 0.99 -3.84
CA ASP A 209 -0.29 0.35 -2.77
C ASP A 209 -1.73 0.87 -2.81
N GLY A 210 -2.68 0.09 -2.30
CA GLY A 210 -4.10 0.44 -2.24
C GLY A 210 -4.90 0.04 -3.47
N HIS A 211 -4.59 -1.08 -4.12
CA HIS A 211 -5.35 -1.59 -5.27
C HIS A 211 -6.85 -1.74 -4.98
N HIS A 212 -7.24 -2.22 -3.78
CA HIS A 212 -8.65 -2.33 -3.37
C HIS A 212 -9.30 -0.96 -3.26
N ARG A 213 -8.64 0.02 -2.66
CA ARG A 213 -9.12 1.41 -2.55
C ARG A 213 -9.31 2.04 -3.94
N CYS A 214 -8.35 1.83 -4.84
CA CYS A 214 -8.43 2.33 -6.21
C CYS A 214 -9.61 1.72 -6.97
N ALA A 215 -9.73 0.39 -6.98
CA ALA A 215 -10.83 -0.30 -7.66
C ALA A 215 -12.20 0.10 -7.09
N SER A 216 -12.32 0.25 -5.77
CA SER A 216 -13.54 0.69 -5.10
C SER A 216 -13.93 2.12 -5.46
N ALA A 217 -12.97 3.05 -5.44
CA ALA A 217 -13.20 4.44 -5.82
C ALA A 217 -13.70 4.56 -7.28
N VAL A 218 -13.08 3.80 -8.20
CA VAL A 218 -13.51 3.74 -9.60
C VAL A 218 -14.95 3.22 -9.72
N LYS A 219 -15.30 2.14 -9.01
CA LYS A 219 -16.67 1.58 -9.05
C LYS A 219 -17.70 2.51 -8.46
N VAL A 220 -17.39 3.21 -7.36
CA VAL A 220 -18.28 4.22 -6.80
C VAL A 220 -18.46 5.38 -7.78
N GLY A 221 -17.40 5.88 -8.40
CA GLY A 221 -17.49 6.93 -9.41
C GLY A 221 -18.38 6.53 -10.60
N LEU A 222 -18.24 5.29 -11.09
CA LEU A 222 -19.10 4.76 -12.16
C LEU A 222 -20.56 4.65 -11.70
N LYS A 223 -20.83 4.19 -10.48
CA LYS A 223 -22.16 4.16 -9.89
C LYS A 223 -22.77 5.57 -9.81
N ARG A 224 -21.99 6.59 -9.42
CA ARG A 224 -22.45 8.00 -9.43
C ARG A 224 -22.77 8.49 -10.83
N ARG A 225 -21.98 8.14 -11.86
CA ARG A 225 -22.30 8.46 -13.27
C ARG A 225 -23.63 7.87 -13.71
N GLU A 226 -23.98 6.66 -13.26
CA GLU A 226 -25.29 6.06 -13.54
C GLU A 226 -26.44 6.79 -12.82
N GLN A 227 -26.20 7.24 -11.59
CA GLN A 227 -27.16 8.03 -10.80
C GLN A 227 -27.36 9.44 -11.34
N TYR A 228 -26.33 10.02 -11.93
CA TYR A 228 -26.31 11.38 -12.49
C TYR A 228 -25.95 11.34 -13.98
N PRO A 229 -26.85 10.88 -14.88
CA PRO A 229 -26.52 10.69 -16.29
C PRO A 229 -26.22 12.00 -17.05
N ASP A 230 -26.49 13.15 -16.46
CA ASP A 230 -26.15 14.49 -16.94
C ASP A 230 -24.77 14.98 -16.45
N TYR A 231 -23.92 14.11 -15.90
CA TYR A 231 -22.59 14.48 -15.45
C TYR A 231 -21.74 15.03 -16.61
N THR A 232 -20.87 15.99 -16.27
CA THR A 232 -20.00 16.68 -17.25
C THR A 232 -18.61 16.11 -17.35
N GLY A 233 -18.18 15.34 -16.34
CA GLY A 233 -16.82 14.85 -16.17
C GLY A 233 -16.00 15.71 -15.20
N GLU A 234 -16.55 16.86 -14.75
CA GLU A 234 -15.87 17.75 -13.83
C GLU A 234 -16.19 17.46 -12.34
N GLU A 235 -17.22 16.65 -12.09
CA GLU A 235 -17.66 16.30 -10.75
C GLU A 235 -16.62 15.47 -9.98
N GLU A 236 -16.51 15.68 -8.67
CA GLU A 236 -15.49 15.09 -7.80
C GLU A 236 -15.51 13.55 -7.80
N PHE A 237 -16.66 12.91 -8.02
CA PHE A 237 -16.77 11.45 -8.11
C PHE A 237 -16.09 10.86 -9.36
N ASN A 238 -15.64 11.69 -10.31
CA ASN A 238 -14.83 11.26 -11.47
C ASN A 238 -13.34 11.12 -11.12
N TYR A 239 -12.96 11.43 -9.88
CA TYR A 239 -11.58 11.45 -9.43
C TYR A 239 -11.44 10.73 -8.10
N PHE A 240 -10.22 10.26 -7.81
CA PHE A 240 -9.94 9.59 -6.54
C PHE A 240 -8.67 10.13 -5.88
N LEU A 241 -8.77 10.25 -4.54
CA LEU A 241 -7.71 10.74 -3.68
C LEU A 241 -6.43 9.90 -3.80
N SER A 242 -5.32 10.55 -4.11
CA SER A 242 -4.04 9.91 -4.31
C SER A 242 -2.89 10.69 -3.71
N VAL A 243 -1.82 10.00 -3.35
CA VAL A 243 -0.48 10.57 -3.16
C VAL A 243 0.45 9.93 -4.20
N ILE A 244 1.09 10.76 -5.02
CA ILE A 244 1.79 10.34 -6.22
C ILE A 244 3.27 10.67 -6.07
N PHE A 245 4.13 9.64 -5.96
CA PHE A 245 5.55 9.75 -5.67
C PHE A 245 6.41 9.50 -6.90
N PRO A 246 7.57 10.19 -7.01
CA PRO A 246 8.59 9.79 -7.98
C PRO A 246 9.20 8.44 -7.57
N ASP A 247 9.44 7.58 -8.55
CA ASP A 247 9.96 6.21 -8.34
C ASP A 247 11.31 6.18 -7.61
N GLU A 248 12.15 7.16 -7.82
CA GLU A 248 13.50 7.26 -7.22
C GLU A 248 13.50 7.47 -5.70
N GLU A 249 12.40 7.95 -5.12
CA GLU A 249 12.27 8.17 -3.68
C GLU A 249 11.63 6.98 -2.94
N LEU A 250 11.06 6.02 -3.67
CA LEU A 250 10.28 4.94 -3.09
C LEU A 250 11.14 3.81 -2.53
N ARG A 251 10.72 3.27 -1.39
CA ARG A 251 11.29 2.07 -0.77
C ARG A 251 10.29 0.93 -0.80
N ILE A 252 10.74 -0.21 -1.35
CA ILE A 252 10.07 -1.49 -1.21
C ILE A 252 10.92 -2.33 -0.25
N LEU A 253 10.30 -2.86 0.79
CA LEU A 253 10.93 -3.79 1.71
C LEU A 253 10.68 -5.23 1.27
N ASP A 254 11.52 -6.12 1.77
CA ASP A 254 11.35 -7.56 1.57
C ASP A 254 10.00 -8.06 2.10
N TYR A 255 9.37 -8.95 1.35
CA TYR A 255 8.15 -9.63 1.78
C TYR A 255 8.46 -11.11 1.93
N ASN A 256 8.77 -11.51 3.14
CA ASN A 256 9.28 -12.83 3.48
C ASN A 256 8.17 -13.87 3.59
N ARG A 257 8.51 -15.16 3.51
CA ARG A 257 7.58 -16.29 3.60
C ARG A 257 7.94 -17.18 4.77
N VAL A 258 6.90 -17.72 5.44
CA VAL A 258 7.05 -18.73 6.47
C VAL A 258 6.08 -19.88 6.19
N VAL A 259 6.52 -21.13 6.38
CA VAL A 259 5.74 -22.32 6.02
C VAL A 259 5.69 -23.31 7.19
N LYS A 260 4.49 -23.87 7.43
CA LYS A 260 4.17 -24.70 8.61
C LYS A 260 4.83 -26.08 8.62
N ASP A 261 5.08 -26.65 7.45
CA ASP A 261 5.59 -28.01 7.32
C ASP A 261 6.47 -28.17 6.09
N LEU A 262 7.16 -29.27 5.98
CA LEU A 262 8.01 -29.64 4.85
C LEU A 262 7.33 -30.65 3.89
N ASN A 263 6.01 -30.64 3.82
CA ASN A 263 5.24 -31.55 2.95
C ASN A 263 5.56 -33.03 3.23
N GLY A 264 5.72 -33.40 4.50
CA GLY A 264 6.01 -34.75 4.95
C GLY A 264 7.49 -35.19 4.84
N MET A 265 8.38 -34.33 4.36
CA MET A 265 9.82 -34.60 4.28
C MET A 265 10.52 -34.31 5.62
N ASP A 266 11.61 -34.98 5.88
CA ASP A 266 12.59 -34.54 6.87
C ASP A 266 13.51 -33.43 6.28
N ALA A 267 14.29 -32.78 7.13
CA ALA A 267 15.13 -31.65 6.72
C ALA A 267 16.20 -32.05 5.68
N ALA A 268 16.77 -33.24 5.80
CA ALA A 268 17.81 -33.71 4.89
C ALA A 268 17.24 -33.97 3.47
N THR A 269 16.09 -34.63 3.37
CA THR A 269 15.36 -34.85 2.13
C THR A 269 14.95 -33.54 1.48
N PHE A 270 14.45 -32.61 2.29
CA PHE A 270 14.05 -31.28 1.83
C PHE A 270 15.24 -30.51 1.25
N LEU A 271 16.37 -30.45 1.93
CA LEU A 271 17.60 -29.81 1.42
C LEU A 271 18.05 -30.43 0.09
N THR A 272 18.04 -31.76 0.00
CA THR A 272 18.41 -32.46 -1.26
C THR A 272 17.45 -32.08 -2.41
N SER A 273 16.15 -31.97 -2.14
CA SER A 273 15.17 -31.56 -3.15
C SER A 273 15.39 -30.14 -3.65
N ILE A 274 15.77 -29.22 -2.76
CA ILE A 274 16.08 -27.83 -3.12
C ILE A 274 17.31 -27.76 -4.04
N GLU A 275 18.30 -28.62 -3.83
CA GLU A 275 19.54 -28.65 -4.64
C GLU A 275 19.30 -28.92 -6.12
N GLU A 276 18.14 -29.42 -6.54
CA GLU A 276 17.80 -29.55 -7.96
C GLU A 276 17.77 -28.21 -8.68
N SER A 277 17.22 -27.19 -8.05
CA SER A 277 16.99 -25.85 -8.63
C SER A 277 17.89 -24.75 -8.07
N PHE A 278 18.39 -24.92 -6.86
CA PHE A 278 19.22 -23.92 -6.16
C PHE A 278 20.57 -24.50 -5.73
N ALA A 279 21.61 -23.67 -5.71
CA ALA A 279 22.82 -23.96 -4.96
C ALA A 279 22.57 -23.60 -3.49
N VAL A 280 22.77 -24.57 -2.60
CA VAL A 280 22.52 -24.43 -1.15
C VAL A 280 23.84 -24.31 -0.41
N GLU A 281 23.99 -23.29 0.43
CA GLU A 281 25.16 -23.09 1.27
C GLU A 281 24.72 -22.79 2.71
N LYS A 282 25.24 -23.54 3.67
CA LYS A 282 24.99 -23.30 5.08
C LYS A 282 25.71 -22.06 5.56
N LYS A 283 24.99 -21.12 6.19
CA LYS A 283 25.52 -19.85 6.74
C LYS A 283 25.69 -19.85 8.26
N GLY A 284 25.14 -20.85 8.95
CA GLY A 284 25.20 -20.96 10.42
C GLY A 284 24.03 -20.24 11.09
N GLN A 285 24.22 -19.81 12.34
CA GLN A 285 23.16 -19.25 13.18
C GLN A 285 22.94 -17.74 12.99
N ALA A 286 23.85 -17.03 12.35
CA ALA A 286 23.68 -15.60 12.09
C ALA A 286 22.63 -15.35 11.02
N PRO A 287 21.67 -14.42 11.24
CA PRO A 287 20.63 -14.10 10.24
C PRO A 287 21.23 -13.76 8.89
N TYR A 288 20.71 -14.40 7.83
CA TYR A 288 21.15 -14.17 6.48
C TYR A 288 20.08 -13.43 5.65
N ARG A 289 20.45 -12.28 5.12
CA ARG A 289 19.65 -11.49 4.18
C ARG A 289 20.27 -11.61 2.79
N PRO A 290 19.52 -11.99 1.76
CA PRO A 290 19.99 -11.93 0.38
C PRO A 290 20.29 -10.48 -0.01
N THR A 291 21.22 -10.28 -0.92
CA THR A 291 21.67 -8.95 -1.40
C THR A 291 21.63 -8.82 -2.91
N GLU A 292 21.23 -9.87 -3.60
CA GLU A 292 21.21 -9.95 -5.05
C GLU A 292 19.99 -10.71 -5.53
N LYS A 293 19.47 -10.32 -6.69
CA LYS A 293 18.39 -11.00 -7.38
C LYS A 293 18.73 -12.47 -7.66
N GLY A 294 17.78 -13.36 -7.39
CA GLY A 294 17.95 -14.81 -7.52
C GLY A 294 18.63 -15.46 -6.31
N MET A 295 18.80 -14.70 -5.21
CA MET A 295 19.26 -15.23 -3.93
C MET A 295 18.16 -15.17 -2.90
N PHE A 296 18.14 -16.17 -2.00
CA PHE A 296 17.17 -16.27 -0.91
C PHE A 296 17.91 -16.70 0.36
N GLY A 297 17.44 -16.23 1.51
CA GLY A 297 17.81 -16.86 2.77
C GLY A 297 16.77 -17.90 3.15
N MET A 298 17.20 -18.96 3.80
CA MET A 298 16.29 -19.96 4.38
C MET A 298 16.70 -20.23 5.83
N TYR A 299 15.76 -20.19 6.74
CA TYR A 299 15.95 -20.57 8.13
C TYR A 299 15.25 -21.91 8.40
N LEU A 300 16.02 -22.94 8.77
CA LEU A 300 15.56 -24.29 9.00
C LEU A 300 16.38 -24.92 10.12
N GLU A 301 15.75 -25.52 11.15
CA GLU A 301 16.41 -26.22 12.26
C GLU A 301 17.57 -25.42 12.90
N ASP A 302 17.25 -24.17 13.29
CA ASP A 302 18.17 -23.23 13.98
C ASP A 302 19.39 -22.80 13.15
N GLU A 303 19.35 -23.00 11.84
CA GLU A 303 20.45 -22.67 10.93
C GLU A 303 19.94 -21.86 9.72
N TRP A 304 20.72 -20.86 9.34
CA TRP A 304 20.52 -20.12 8.09
C TRP A 304 21.26 -20.74 6.93
N TYR A 305 20.62 -20.74 5.79
CA TYR A 305 21.16 -21.16 4.50
C TYR A 305 20.99 -20.05 3.47
N SER A 306 21.94 -19.90 2.54
CA SER A 306 21.70 -19.16 1.30
C SER A 306 21.29 -20.13 0.20
N LEU A 307 20.28 -19.74 -0.56
CA LEU A 307 19.81 -20.44 -1.76
C LEU A 307 20.09 -19.52 -2.94
N SER A 308 20.89 -19.99 -3.90
CA SER A 308 21.17 -19.24 -5.14
C SER A 308 20.52 -19.95 -6.32
N ALA A 309 19.59 -19.27 -7.01
CA ALA A 309 18.90 -19.81 -8.17
C ALA A 309 19.93 -20.21 -9.26
N LYS A 310 19.86 -21.45 -9.73
CA LYS A 310 20.70 -21.92 -10.84
C LYS A 310 20.34 -21.21 -12.13
N LYS A 311 21.28 -21.16 -13.07
CA LYS A 311 21.12 -20.42 -14.33
C LYS A 311 19.91 -20.93 -15.15
N GLU A 312 19.64 -22.21 -15.08
CA GLU A 312 18.59 -22.91 -15.82
C GLU A 312 17.17 -22.48 -15.45
N ILE A 313 16.97 -21.96 -14.22
CA ILE A 313 15.66 -21.50 -13.75
C ILE A 313 15.50 -19.98 -13.83
N LYS A 314 16.57 -19.23 -14.10
CA LYS A 314 16.49 -17.77 -14.26
C LYS A 314 15.80 -17.41 -15.56
N SER A 315 14.95 -16.37 -15.52
CA SER A 315 14.19 -15.89 -16.67
C SER A 315 14.34 -14.37 -16.81
N GLU A 316 14.32 -13.89 -18.04
CA GLU A 316 14.25 -12.46 -18.35
C GLU A 316 12.78 -11.95 -18.52
N ASP A 317 11.81 -12.86 -18.44
CA ASP A 317 10.40 -12.48 -18.44
C ASP A 317 10.05 -11.64 -17.22
N ALA A 318 9.23 -10.60 -17.42
CA ALA A 318 8.92 -9.62 -16.38
C ALA A 318 8.27 -10.22 -15.12
N VAL A 319 7.54 -11.34 -15.25
CA VAL A 319 6.87 -12.00 -14.12
C VAL A 319 7.64 -13.24 -13.68
N GLU A 320 8.00 -14.12 -14.63
CA GLU A 320 8.70 -15.37 -14.31
C GLU A 320 10.12 -15.13 -13.77
N GLY A 321 10.72 -13.99 -14.12
CA GLY A 321 12.04 -13.60 -13.62
C GLY A 321 12.04 -12.95 -12.24
N LEU A 322 10.87 -12.69 -11.61
CA LEU A 322 10.79 -12.17 -10.26
C LEU A 322 11.26 -13.23 -9.24
N ASP A 323 11.95 -12.82 -8.21
CA ASP A 323 12.37 -13.72 -7.14
C ASP A 323 11.19 -14.42 -6.46
N VAL A 324 10.07 -13.73 -6.31
CA VAL A 324 8.82 -14.31 -5.79
C VAL A 324 8.29 -15.42 -6.71
N SER A 325 8.44 -15.29 -8.02
CA SER A 325 8.05 -16.32 -8.99
C SER A 325 9.03 -17.48 -8.99
N LEU A 326 10.33 -17.22 -8.91
CA LEU A 326 11.36 -18.26 -8.81
C LEU A 326 11.14 -19.13 -7.57
N LEU A 327 10.93 -18.51 -6.40
CA LEU A 327 10.66 -19.25 -5.17
C LEU A 327 9.36 -20.06 -5.27
N GLN A 328 8.30 -19.47 -5.83
CA GLN A 328 7.01 -20.14 -6.03
C GLN A 328 7.13 -21.35 -6.96
N ASN A 329 7.68 -21.15 -8.14
CA ASN A 329 7.66 -22.14 -9.23
C ASN A 329 8.66 -23.28 -9.04
N TYR A 330 9.74 -23.05 -8.28
CA TYR A 330 10.82 -24.02 -8.14
C TYR A 330 11.03 -24.56 -6.72
N LEU A 331 10.30 -24.02 -5.72
CA LEU A 331 10.39 -24.50 -4.34
C LEU A 331 9.00 -24.66 -3.68
N LEU A 332 8.20 -23.58 -3.60
CA LEU A 332 6.94 -23.62 -2.83
C LEU A 332 5.93 -24.61 -3.45
N ASP A 333 5.73 -24.56 -4.75
CA ASP A 333 4.81 -25.48 -5.45
C ASP A 333 5.39 -26.89 -5.59
N PRO A 334 6.51 -27.13 -6.30
CA PRO A 334 6.94 -28.51 -6.61
C PRO A 334 7.45 -29.27 -5.38
N ILE A 335 8.03 -28.62 -4.40
CA ILE A 335 8.63 -29.28 -3.23
C ILE A 335 7.68 -29.25 -2.02
N LEU A 336 7.18 -28.07 -1.68
CA LEU A 336 6.29 -27.92 -0.51
C LEU A 336 4.80 -28.13 -0.83
N GLY A 337 4.42 -28.26 -2.11
CA GLY A 337 3.06 -28.51 -2.54
C GLY A 337 2.12 -27.30 -2.30
N ILE A 338 2.68 -26.08 -2.25
CA ILE A 338 1.92 -24.82 -2.07
C ILE A 338 1.61 -24.25 -3.47
N ILE A 339 0.52 -24.70 -4.06
CA ILE A 339 0.11 -24.32 -5.43
C ILE A 339 -0.38 -22.88 -5.49
N ASP A 340 -1.27 -22.49 -4.57
CA ASP A 340 -1.80 -21.12 -4.48
C ASP A 340 -1.52 -20.52 -3.11
N PRO A 341 -0.52 -19.66 -2.98
CA PRO A 341 -0.15 -19.04 -1.71
C PRO A 341 -1.20 -18.05 -1.16
N LYS A 342 -2.25 -17.70 -1.94
CA LYS A 342 -3.37 -16.87 -1.44
C LYS A 342 -4.34 -17.67 -0.55
N THR A 343 -4.48 -18.94 -0.83
CA THR A 343 -5.51 -19.80 -0.22
C THR A 343 -4.94 -20.89 0.67
N ASP A 344 -3.67 -21.28 0.48
CA ASP A 344 -3.02 -22.30 1.30
C ASP A 344 -2.73 -21.76 2.71
N LYS A 345 -3.28 -22.44 3.72
CA LYS A 345 -3.14 -22.06 5.14
C LYS A 345 -1.81 -22.50 5.76
N ARG A 346 -0.96 -23.19 5.00
CA ARG A 346 0.38 -23.61 5.45
C ARG A 346 1.43 -22.54 5.25
N ILE A 347 1.18 -21.55 4.40
CA ILE A 347 2.08 -20.40 4.18
C ILE A 347 1.51 -19.14 4.82
N ASP A 348 2.42 -18.32 5.35
CA ASP A 348 2.12 -16.96 5.81
C ASP A 348 3.24 -16.01 5.37
N PHE A 349 2.99 -14.71 5.48
CA PHE A 349 3.86 -13.66 4.95
C PHE A 349 4.30 -12.70 6.05
N VAL A 350 5.59 -12.33 6.05
CA VAL A 350 6.19 -11.44 7.03
C VAL A 350 6.83 -10.26 6.32
N GLY A 351 6.29 -9.06 6.52
CA GLY A 351 6.88 -7.82 5.98
C GLY A 351 8.26 -7.54 6.58
N GLY A 352 9.18 -7.08 5.74
CA GLY A 352 10.58 -6.85 6.12
C GLY A 352 10.80 -5.86 7.26
N ILE A 353 9.80 -5.00 7.53
CA ILE A 353 9.82 -4.08 8.68
C ILE A 353 9.94 -4.81 10.03
N ARG A 354 9.50 -6.07 10.11
CA ARG A 354 9.60 -6.89 11.33
C ARG A 354 11.00 -7.50 11.53
N GLY A 355 11.87 -7.39 10.53
CA GLY A 355 13.23 -7.92 10.55
C GLY A 355 13.31 -9.45 10.49
N LEU A 356 14.54 -9.98 10.36
CA LEU A 356 14.80 -11.42 10.22
C LEU A 356 14.55 -12.20 11.52
N GLY A 357 14.69 -11.56 12.69
CA GLY A 357 14.39 -12.19 13.98
C GLY A 357 12.92 -12.64 14.09
N GLU A 358 11.99 -12.01 13.38
CA GLU A 358 10.61 -12.45 13.34
C GLU A 358 10.48 -13.79 12.58
N LEU A 359 11.29 -14.03 11.55
CA LEU A 359 11.33 -15.31 10.84
C LEU A 359 11.78 -16.44 11.77
N GLU A 360 12.85 -16.22 12.53
CA GLU A 360 13.35 -17.16 13.52
C GLU A 360 12.28 -17.44 14.59
N ARG A 361 11.68 -16.37 15.14
CA ARG A 361 10.59 -16.49 16.12
C ARG A 361 9.43 -17.34 15.61
N ARG A 362 8.99 -17.11 14.35
CA ARG A 362 7.89 -17.86 13.73
C ARG A 362 8.24 -19.33 13.56
N VAL A 363 9.47 -19.65 13.16
CA VAL A 363 9.91 -21.05 13.03
C VAL A 363 9.95 -21.77 14.39
N HIS A 364 10.32 -21.06 15.46
CA HIS A 364 10.28 -21.63 16.82
C HIS A 364 8.87 -21.76 17.42
N THR A 365 7.88 -21.04 16.89
CA THR A 365 6.54 -20.97 17.49
C THR A 365 5.50 -21.78 16.73
N ASP A 366 5.32 -21.52 15.44
CA ASP A 366 4.18 -22.01 14.66
C ASP A 366 4.50 -22.43 13.23
N MET A 367 5.74 -22.24 12.78
CA MET A 367 6.21 -22.55 11.43
C MET A 367 7.38 -23.55 11.48
N LYS A 368 7.72 -24.17 10.34
CA LYS A 368 8.81 -25.12 10.25
C LYS A 368 10.01 -24.58 9.47
N VAL A 369 9.77 -23.72 8.49
CA VAL A 369 10.80 -23.10 7.64
C VAL A 369 10.42 -21.68 7.29
N ALA A 370 11.40 -20.81 7.15
CA ALA A 370 11.21 -19.43 6.70
C ALA A 370 12.15 -19.09 5.55
N PHE A 371 11.71 -18.18 4.69
CA PHE A 371 12.48 -17.68 3.54
C PHE A 371 12.57 -16.16 3.61
N SER A 372 13.80 -15.63 3.65
CA SER A 372 14.05 -14.19 3.47
C SER A 372 14.30 -13.90 2.00
N MET A 373 13.69 -12.81 1.52
CA MET A 373 13.67 -12.40 0.12
C MET A 373 14.56 -11.18 -0.09
N ASP A 374 15.08 -11.02 -1.32
CA ASP A 374 15.51 -9.71 -1.78
C ASP A 374 14.27 -8.87 -2.15
N PRO A 375 14.20 -7.56 -1.79
CA PRO A 375 13.05 -6.74 -2.13
C PRO A 375 12.83 -6.64 -3.64
N THR A 376 11.60 -6.80 -4.09
CA THR A 376 11.23 -6.47 -5.47
C THR A 376 11.53 -4.99 -5.74
N SER A 377 12.22 -4.68 -6.82
CA SER A 377 12.53 -3.29 -7.19
C SER A 377 11.33 -2.58 -7.81
N ILE A 378 11.33 -1.23 -7.71
CA ILE A 378 10.31 -0.40 -8.39
C ILE A 378 10.36 -0.57 -9.92
N ALA A 379 11.55 -0.82 -10.48
CA ALA A 379 11.73 -1.08 -11.91
C ALA A 379 11.05 -2.38 -12.34
N GLU A 380 11.13 -3.44 -11.54
CA GLU A 380 10.43 -4.71 -11.79
C GLU A 380 8.91 -4.53 -11.71
N LEU A 381 8.42 -3.79 -10.71
CA LEU A 381 6.99 -3.46 -10.62
C LEU A 381 6.51 -2.76 -11.90
N PHE A 382 7.24 -1.73 -12.34
CA PHE A 382 6.89 -1.00 -13.55
C PHE A 382 6.94 -1.88 -14.80
N ALA A 383 7.93 -2.75 -14.91
CA ALA A 383 8.05 -3.68 -16.04
C ALA A 383 6.86 -4.64 -16.13
N VAL A 384 6.43 -5.20 -15.01
CA VAL A 384 5.23 -6.08 -14.96
C VAL A 384 3.97 -5.32 -15.35
N ALA A 385 3.77 -4.12 -14.78
CA ALA A 385 2.59 -3.30 -15.06
C ALA A 385 2.57 -2.77 -16.52
N ASP A 386 3.72 -2.42 -17.07
CA ASP A 386 3.87 -2.01 -18.50
C ASP A 386 3.57 -3.16 -19.46
N ALA A 387 3.92 -4.38 -19.09
CA ALA A 387 3.57 -5.59 -19.84
C ALA A 387 2.08 -5.96 -19.74
N GLY A 388 1.28 -5.20 -18.96
CA GLY A 388 -0.13 -5.50 -18.70
C GLY A 388 -0.33 -6.80 -17.90
N ARG A 389 0.67 -7.23 -17.17
CA ARG A 389 0.67 -8.47 -16.39
C ARG A 389 0.53 -8.19 -14.89
N LEU A 390 0.40 -9.25 -14.11
CA LEU A 390 0.22 -9.16 -12.67
C LEU A 390 1.35 -9.90 -11.96
N MET A 391 1.77 -9.37 -10.81
CA MET A 391 2.71 -10.03 -9.92
C MET A 391 2.03 -11.17 -9.15
N PRO A 392 2.79 -12.18 -8.74
CA PRO A 392 2.35 -13.10 -7.68
C PRO A 392 1.88 -12.34 -6.43
N PRO A 393 1.02 -12.93 -5.60
CA PRO A 393 0.55 -12.27 -4.39
C PRO A 393 1.71 -11.97 -3.43
N LYS A 394 1.58 -10.81 -2.73
CA LYS A 394 2.55 -10.43 -1.72
C LYS A 394 3.98 -10.29 -2.26
N SER A 395 4.11 -9.62 -3.42
CA SER A 395 5.39 -9.34 -4.07
C SER A 395 6.05 -8.05 -3.59
N THR A 396 5.26 -7.07 -3.14
CA THR A 396 5.75 -5.75 -2.74
C THR A 396 5.25 -5.36 -1.36
N TRP A 397 6.10 -4.68 -0.59
CA TRP A 397 5.77 -4.09 0.70
C TRP A 397 6.33 -2.68 0.76
N PHE A 398 5.47 -1.69 0.51
CA PHE A 398 5.87 -0.28 0.57
C PHE A 398 5.85 0.25 2.01
N GLU A 399 6.92 0.92 2.41
CA GLU A 399 7.03 1.68 3.65
C GLU A 399 7.66 3.05 3.38
N PRO A 400 7.31 4.05 4.22
CA PRO A 400 6.27 4.03 5.25
C PRO A 400 4.85 4.06 4.68
N LYS A 401 3.88 3.55 5.45
CA LYS A 401 2.47 3.56 5.05
C LYS A 401 1.88 4.96 5.09
N LEU A 402 1.10 5.33 4.06
CA LEU A 402 0.31 6.56 4.05
C LEU A 402 -0.72 6.55 5.19
N ARG A 403 -0.98 7.72 5.77
CA ARG A 403 -1.98 7.84 6.83
C ARG A 403 -3.36 8.17 6.26
N SER A 404 -4.39 7.51 6.78
CA SER A 404 -5.78 7.90 6.63
C SER A 404 -6.08 9.11 7.52
N GLY A 405 -7.05 9.94 7.12
CA GLY A 405 -7.52 11.06 7.91
C GLY A 405 -6.70 12.35 7.82
N LEU A 406 -5.56 12.37 7.09
CA LEU A 406 -4.84 13.62 6.83
C LEU A 406 -5.45 14.41 5.66
N PHE A 407 -6.05 13.72 4.72
CA PHE A 407 -6.75 14.28 3.57
C PHE A 407 -8.02 13.49 3.34
N LEU A 408 -9.15 14.18 3.23
CA LEU A 408 -10.42 13.58 2.86
C LEU A 408 -10.92 14.27 1.58
N HIS A 409 -11.39 13.47 0.64
CA HIS A 409 -11.93 13.96 -0.63
C HIS A 409 -13.42 13.66 -0.69
N GLU A 410 -14.24 14.72 -0.67
CA GLU A 410 -15.68 14.62 -0.79
C GLU A 410 -16.07 14.39 -2.24
N ILE A 411 -16.94 13.40 -2.47
CA ILE A 411 -17.39 12.99 -3.80
C ILE A 411 -18.89 13.18 -4.00
N GLU A 412 -19.52 14.03 -3.19
CA GLU A 412 -20.88 14.50 -3.48
C GLU A 412 -20.89 15.27 -4.79
N ARG A 413 -22.07 15.43 -5.39
CA ARG A 413 -22.20 16.09 -6.68
C ARG A 413 -21.94 17.59 -6.60
#